data_a6d64fd20e876df48f1d1f12af5e7a79
#
_entry.id   a6d64fd20e876df48f1d1f12af5e7a79
#
_cell.length_a   1.000
_cell.length_b   1.000
_cell.length_c   1.000
_cell.angle_alpha   90.00
_cell.angle_beta   90.00
_cell.angle_gamma   90.00
#
_symmetry.space_group_name_H-M   'P 1'
#
loop_
_entity.id
_entity.type
_entity.pdbx_description
1 polymer ?
#
loop_
_entity_poly.entity_id
_entity_poly.type
_entity_poly.pdbx_seq_one_letter_code
_entity_poly.pdbx_strand_id
1 'polypeptide(L)'
;MLEGFVYPVRCEPPSMTAENNFQLNRRILSVVMFTFVCYLTIGLPLAVLPGFVHDHLGYNSVLAGLIISAQYFATLFSRPHAGRYADQLGPKKVVLFGLTCCGASGLFYALAFGVDGYPWLSLLLLCVGRVFLGVGESFASTGSTLWGIGRVGAMHTARVISWNGVATYGAMAAGAPLGVYLNQQWGLAGVAALIVLAVAVALLLASGKPDVSIAAGQRIAFSAVFGRIWAYGLGLAMGTVGFGVIATFITLYYADKGWSGAAFSLTLFSCAFVGIRLIFSNVINRHGGLKVTLASFLVEIVGLLLIWQAGEPWIVQTGALLAGAGFSLVFPALGVEAVKQVPPQNQGTALGTYSAFLDLALGITGPLAGLLIGQAGVPSIYLAAALLVAIGVLLTLRLLQRSRR
;
A
#
# COMPACT_ATOMS: atom_id res chain seq x y z
N MET A 1 22.29 64.16 23.11
CA MET A 1 22.63 63.00 23.91
C MET A 1 21.36 62.43 24.53
N LEU A 2 20.77 61.43 23.90
CA LEU A 2 19.82 60.51 24.53
C LEU A 2 19.89 59.24 23.69
N GLU A 3 20.68 58.28 24.17
CA GLU A 3 20.81 56.94 23.62
C GLU A 3 19.55 56.14 23.91
N GLY A 4 18.83 55.75 22.88
CA GLY A 4 17.71 54.84 22.98
C GLY A 4 18.17 53.41 23.05
N PHE A 5 18.04 52.75 24.18
CA PHE A 5 18.24 51.30 24.36
C PHE A 5 17.15 50.56 23.61
N VAL A 6 17.49 49.94 22.48
CA VAL A 6 16.62 48.97 21.81
C VAL A 6 16.89 47.60 22.46
N TYR A 7 15.94 47.11 23.24
CA TYR A 7 15.92 45.75 23.71
C TYR A 7 15.62 44.79 22.55
N PRO A 8 16.41 43.78 22.26
CA PRO A 8 16.05 42.77 21.30
C PRO A 8 14.89 41.96 21.89
N VAL A 9 13.73 42.02 21.25
CA VAL A 9 12.61 41.12 21.52
C VAL A 9 13.11 39.73 21.16
N ARG A 10 13.45 38.92 22.17
CA ARG A 10 13.60 37.47 22.00
C ARG A 10 12.23 36.92 21.63
N CYS A 11 12.03 36.61 20.36
CA CYS A 11 10.99 35.68 19.96
C CYS A 11 11.39 34.31 20.50
N GLU A 12 10.95 33.96 21.69
CA GLU A 12 10.96 32.58 22.14
C GLU A 12 10.05 31.81 21.17
N PRO A 13 10.56 30.74 20.54
CA PRO A 13 9.67 29.87 19.76
C PRO A 13 8.62 29.32 20.72
N PRO A 14 7.33 29.27 20.31
CA PRO A 14 6.28 28.75 21.18
C PRO A 14 6.74 27.36 21.66
N SER A 15 6.74 27.17 22.96
CA SER A 15 7.06 25.90 23.62
C SER A 15 6.18 24.84 23.00
N MET A 16 6.75 24.01 22.14
CA MET A 16 6.09 22.81 21.62
C MET A 16 5.89 21.90 22.84
N THR A 17 4.73 22.02 23.47
CA THR A 17 4.28 21.01 24.43
C THR A 17 4.32 19.68 23.71
N ALA A 18 5.14 18.76 24.23
CA ALA A 18 5.29 17.43 23.69
C ALA A 18 3.90 16.80 23.58
N GLU A 19 3.35 16.77 22.37
CA GLU A 19 2.04 16.19 22.13
C GLU A 19 2.10 14.72 22.56
N ASN A 20 1.24 14.33 23.50
CA ASN A 20 1.25 12.99 24.04
C ASN A 20 1.10 12.00 22.86
N ASN A 21 1.98 11.01 22.79
CA ASN A 21 2.00 10.00 21.73
C ASN A 21 0.61 9.37 21.47
N PHE A 22 -0.21 9.30 22.50
CA PHE A 22 -1.59 8.82 22.41
C PHE A 22 -2.49 9.78 21.59
N GLN A 23 -2.41 11.07 21.84
CA GLN A 23 -3.20 12.07 21.11
C GLN A 23 -2.79 12.14 19.64
N LEU A 24 -1.49 12.08 19.37
CA LEU A 24 -0.93 12.03 18.03
C LEU A 24 -1.44 10.80 17.26
N ASN A 25 -1.37 9.62 17.86
CA ASN A 25 -1.89 8.40 17.24
C ASN A 25 -3.40 8.49 16.99
N ARG A 26 -4.18 9.03 17.92
CA ARG A 26 -5.64 9.21 17.75
C ARG A 26 -5.96 10.13 16.57
N ARG A 27 -5.18 11.20 16.36
CA ARG A 27 -5.36 12.10 15.21
C ARG A 27 -5.03 11.37 13.90
N ILE A 28 -3.93 10.59 13.85
CA ILE A 28 -3.55 9.81 12.68
C ILE A 28 -4.63 8.75 12.38
N LEU A 29 -4.99 7.93 13.36
CA LEU A 29 -5.98 6.86 13.20
C LEU A 29 -7.34 7.38 12.75
N SER A 30 -7.72 8.57 13.19
CA SER A 30 -9.00 9.20 12.81
C SER A 30 -9.12 9.47 11.30
N VAL A 31 -8.02 9.49 10.55
CA VAL A 31 -8.01 9.68 9.09
C VAL A 31 -7.60 8.39 8.38
N VAL A 32 -6.63 7.66 8.92
CA VAL A 32 -6.18 6.37 8.39
C VAL A 32 -7.29 5.31 8.36
N MET A 33 -8.31 5.46 9.20
CA MET A 33 -9.52 4.62 9.13
C MET A 33 -10.19 4.63 7.74
N PHE A 34 -10.06 5.69 6.96
CA PHE A 34 -10.60 5.74 5.59
C PHE A 34 -9.82 4.83 4.64
N THR A 35 -8.51 4.69 4.86
CA THR A 35 -7.70 3.67 4.19
C THR A 35 -8.15 2.27 4.61
N PHE A 36 -8.40 2.04 5.90
CA PHE A 36 -8.91 0.75 6.37
C PHE A 36 -10.22 0.38 5.67
N VAL A 37 -11.21 1.29 5.64
CA VAL A 37 -12.48 1.03 4.93
C VAL A 37 -12.25 0.78 3.44
N CYS A 38 -11.41 1.56 2.77
CA CYS A 38 -11.07 1.35 1.37
C CYS A 38 -10.50 -0.06 1.12
N TYR A 39 -9.50 -0.50 1.88
CA TYR A 39 -8.91 -1.83 1.71
C TYR A 39 -9.80 -2.98 2.22
N LEU A 40 -10.73 -2.68 3.12
CA LEU A 40 -11.77 -3.63 3.48
C LEU A 40 -12.68 -3.94 2.26
N THR A 41 -13.02 -2.92 1.46
CA THR A 41 -13.79 -3.12 0.22
C THR A 41 -13.03 -3.91 -0.86
N ILE A 42 -11.71 -3.98 -0.76
CA ILE A 42 -10.85 -4.84 -1.60
C ILE A 42 -10.81 -6.27 -1.04
N GLY A 43 -10.57 -6.39 0.26
CA GLY A 43 -10.43 -7.70 0.93
C GLY A 43 -11.69 -8.54 0.90
N LEU A 44 -12.87 -7.91 1.07
CA LEU A 44 -14.16 -8.61 1.10
C LEU A 44 -14.42 -9.45 -0.17
N PRO A 45 -14.33 -8.93 -1.40
CA PRO A 45 -14.60 -9.69 -2.62
C PRO A 45 -13.40 -10.53 -3.08
N LEU A 46 -12.19 -10.31 -2.55
CA LEU A 46 -10.95 -10.91 -3.07
C LEU A 46 -10.99 -12.45 -3.08
N ALA A 47 -11.50 -13.06 -2.01
CA ALA A 47 -11.60 -14.50 -1.89
C ALA A 47 -12.90 -15.08 -2.49
N VAL A 48 -13.87 -14.23 -2.83
CA VAL A 48 -15.22 -14.62 -3.28
C VAL A 48 -15.33 -14.57 -4.79
N LEU A 49 -14.81 -13.50 -5.43
CA LEU A 49 -15.00 -13.25 -6.86
C LEU A 49 -14.49 -14.36 -7.77
N PRO A 50 -13.31 -15.02 -7.52
CA PRO A 50 -12.86 -16.11 -8.37
C PRO A 50 -13.86 -17.25 -8.44
N GLY A 51 -14.41 -17.67 -7.31
CA GLY A 51 -15.44 -18.70 -7.24
C GLY A 51 -16.74 -18.26 -7.90
N PHE A 52 -17.20 -17.03 -7.68
CA PHE A 52 -18.40 -16.51 -8.34
C PHE A 52 -18.26 -16.52 -9.87
N VAL A 53 -17.12 -16.09 -10.40
CA VAL A 53 -16.89 -16.06 -11.86
C VAL A 53 -16.74 -17.48 -12.44
N HIS A 54 -16.04 -18.36 -11.74
CA HIS A 54 -15.76 -19.71 -12.24
C HIS A 54 -16.93 -20.66 -12.01
N ASP A 55 -17.39 -20.79 -10.77
CA ASP A 55 -18.36 -21.81 -10.36
C ASP A 55 -19.80 -21.39 -10.65
N HIS A 56 -20.13 -20.09 -10.49
CA HIS A 56 -21.50 -19.59 -10.65
C HIS A 56 -21.79 -19.07 -12.04
N LEU A 57 -20.89 -18.29 -12.67
CA LEU A 57 -21.06 -17.78 -14.02
C LEU A 57 -20.54 -18.73 -15.13
N GLY A 58 -19.80 -19.78 -14.77
CA GLY A 58 -19.29 -20.80 -15.71
C GLY A 58 -18.11 -20.38 -16.58
N TYR A 59 -17.39 -19.31 -16.22
CA TYR A 59 -16.22 -18.87 -16.95
C TYR A 59 -14.93 -19.57 -16.48
N ASN A 60 -13.89 -19.53 -17.31
CA ASN A 60 -12.59 -20.12 -16.96
C ASN A 60 -11.82 -19.27 -15.92
N SER A 61 -10.85 -19.90 -15.24
CA SER A 61 -10.02 -19.26 -14.21
C SER A 61 -9.17 -18.10 -14.74
N VAL A 62 -8.82 -18.12 -16.04
CA VAL A 62 -8.06 -17.02 -16.67
C VAL A 62 -8.88 -15.74 -16.69
N LEU A 63 -10.16 -15.84 -17.06
CA LEU A 63 -11.06 -14.67 -17.07
C LEU A 63 -11.35 -14.16 -15.67
N ALA A 64 -11.49 -15.07 -14.67
CA ALA A 64 -11.58 -14.68 -13.27
C ALA A 64 -10.36 -13.89 -12.81
N GLY A 65 -9.15 -14.32 -13.17
CA GLY A 65 -7.91 -13.62 -12.90
C GLY A 65 -7.82 -12.26 -13.58
N LEU A 66 -8.27 -12.14 -14.84
CA LEU A 66 -8.29 -10.87 -15.58
C LEU A 66 -9.20 -9.84 -14.93
N ILE A 67 -10.38 -10.24 -14.43
CA ILE A 67 -11.30 -9.35 -13.72
C ILE A 67 -10.64 -8.80 -12.45
N ILE A 68 -9.97 -9.66 -11.66
CA ILE A 68 -9.23 -9.22 -10.48
C ILE A 68 -8.13 -8.24 -10.88
N SER A 69 -7.41 -8.53 -11.94
CA SER A 69 -6.30 -7.69 -12.45
C SER A 69 -6.77 -6.32 -12.94
N ALA A 70 -8.01 -6.18 -13.42
CA ALA A 70 -8.57 -4.91 -13.89
C ALA A 70 -8.49 -3.81 -12.81
N GLN A 71 -8.68 -4.16 -11.53
CA GLN A 71 -8.48 -3.24 -10.40
C GLN A 71 -7.05 -2.72 -10.36
N TYR A 72 -6.05 -3.61 -10.41
CA TYR A 72 -4.65 -3.22 -10.28
C TYR A 72 -4.20 -2.32 -11.43
N PHE A 73 -4.67 -2.56 -12.65
CA PHE A 73 -4.45 -1.65 -13.77
C PHE A 73 -5.08 -0.28 -13.53
N ALA A 74 -6.34 -0.24 -13.09
CA ALA A 74 -7.02 1.01 -12.77
C ALA A 74 -6.30 1.76 -11.64
N THR A 75 -5.84 1.05 -10.61
CA THR A 75 -5.04 1.60 -9.50
C THR A 75 -3.74 2.21 -10.02
N LEU A 76 -2.96 1.47 -10.82
CA LEU A 76 -1.68 1.92 -11.36
C LEU A 76 -1.81 3.23 -12.15
N PHE A 77 -2.77 3.28 -13.09
CA PHE A 77 -2.94 4.47 -13.94
C PHE A 77 -3.56 5.66 -13.19
N SER A 78 -4.38 5.42 -12.17
CA SER A 78 -5.02 6.50 -11.41
C SER A 78 -4.15 7.07 -10.28
N ARG A 79 -3.12 6.36 -9.79
CA ARG A 79 -2.24 6.80 -8.68
C ARG A 79 -1.63 8.20 -8.87
N PRO A 80 -0.97 8.50 -10.01
CA PRO A 80 -0.39 9.82 -10.21
C PRO A 80 -1.46 10.93 -10.24
N HIS A 81 -2.64 10.62 -10.78
CA HIS A 81 -3.76 11.56 -10.83
C HIS A 81 -4.32 11.82 -9.42
N ALA A 82 -4.49 10.78 -8.60
CA ALA A 82 -4.93 10.91 -7.22
C ALA A 82 -4.01 11.85 -6.41
N GLY A 83 -2.69 11.69 -6.55
CA GLY A 83 -1.72 12.58 -5.93
C GLY A 83 -1.83 14.02 -6.42
N ARG A 84 -1.94 14.23 -7.74
CA ARG A 84 -2.10 15.56 -8.33
C ARG A 84 -3.38 16.25 -7.88
N TYR A 85 -4.50 15.53 -7.86
CA TYR A 85 -5.77 16.08 -7.39
C TYR A 85 -5.75 16.39 -5.89
N ALA A 86 -5.02 15.59 -5.08
CA ALA A 86 -4.84 15.91 -3.66
C ALA A 86 -4.07 17.22 -3.45
N ASP A 87 -3.06 17.49 -4.27
CA ASP A 87 -2.32 18.76 -4.27
C ASP A 87 -3.19 19.95 -4.75
N GLN A 88 -4.16 19.72 -5.64
CA GLN A 88 -4.98 20.77 -6.25
C GLN A 88 -6.27 21.07 -5.48
N LEU A 89 -7.00 20.04 -5.10
CA LEU A 89 -8.35 20.13 -4.54
C LEU A 89 -8.38 19.93 -3.02
N GLY A 90 -7.27 19.48 -2.47
CA GLY A 90 -7.14 19.09 -1.07
C GLY A 90 -7.41 17.59 -0.83
N PRO A 91 -6.73 17.01 0.16
CA PRO A 91 -6.77 15.57 0.40
C PRO A 91 -8.15 15.07 0.86
N LYS A 92 -8.92 15.86 1.60
CA LYS A 92 -10.28 15.50 2.02
C LYS A 92 -11.20 15.20 0.83
N LYS A 93 -11.22 16.09 -0.18
CA LYS A 93 -12.07 15.90 -1.37
C LYS A 93 -11.67 14.65 -2.15
N VAL A 94 -10.38 14.36 -2.22
CA VAL A 94 -9.83 13.17 -2.87
C VAL A 94 -10.25 11.90 -2.13
N VAL A 95 -10.24 11.90 -0.79
CA VAL A 95 -10.75 10.78 0.02
C VAL A 95 -12.25 10.57 -0.23
N LEU A 96 -13.04 11.64 -0.20
CA LEU A 96 -14.50 11.53 -0.46
C LEU A 96 -14.78 10.94 -1.85
N PHE A 97 -14.10 11.42 -2.89
CA PHE A 97 -14.22 10.87 -4.24
C PHE A 97 -13.80 9.39 -4.30
N GLY A 98 -12.65 9.05 -3.70
CA GLY A 98 -12.16 7.66 -3.65
C GLY A 98 -13.14 6.72 -2.95
N LEU A 99 -13.66 7.11 -1.78
CA LEU A 99 -14.68 6.34 -1.07
C LEU A 99 -15.97 6.19 -1.90
N THR A 100 -16.41 7.24 -2.60
CA THR A 100 -17.58 7.15 -3.49
C THR A 100 -17.36 6.11 -4.59
N CYS A 101 -16.17 6.07 -5.20
CA CYS A 101 -15.81 5.03 -6.17
C CYS A 101 -15.81 3.62 -5.54
N CYS A 102 -15.28 3.47 -4.31
CA CYS A 102 -15.36 2.21 -3.59
C CYS A 102 -16.81 1.77 -3.32
N GLY A 103 -17.70 2.70 -2.94
CA GLY A 103 -19.13 2.42 -2.76
C GLY A 103 -19.82 2.03 -4.07
N ALA A 104 -19.49 2.73 -5.16
CA ALA A 104 -19.98 2.40 -6.49
C ALA A 104 -19.59 0.97 -6.90
N SER A 105 -18.37 0.52 -6.57
CA SER A 105 -17.96 -0.87 -6.84
C SER A 105 -18.87 -1.88 -6.16
N GLY A 106 -19.28 -1.62 -4.90
CA GLY A 106 -20.26 -2.46 -4.19
C GLY A 106 -21.63 -2.51 -4.88
N LEU A 107 -22.11 -1.36 -5.40
CA LEU A 107 -23.34 -1.32 -6.18
C LEU A 107 -23.24 -2.15 -7.47
N PHE A 108 -22.11 -2.07 -8.18
CA PHE A 108 -21.87 -2.89 -9.37
C PHE A 108 -21.83 -4.39 -9.05
N TYR A 109 -21.28 -4.79 -7.89
CA TYR A 109 -21.30 -6.20 -7.44
C TYR A 109 -22.72 -6.66 -7.09
N ALA A 110 -23.53 -5.80 -6.46
CA ALA A 110 -24.94 -6.10 -6.21
C ALA A 110 -25.74 -6.26 -7.52
N LEU A 111 -25.53 -5.37 -8.49
CA LEU A 111 -26.13 -5.46 -9.81
C LEU A 111 -25.68 -6.71 -10.56
N ALA A 112 -24.38 -7.05 -10.51
CA ALA A 112 -23.84 -8.25 -11.15
C ALA A 112 -24.48 -9.53 -10.59
N PHE A 113 -24.74 -9.59 -9.29
CA PHE A 113 -25.45 -10.68 -8.66
C PHE A 113 -26.93 -10.72 -9.06
N GLY A 114 -27.57 -9.55 -9.18
CA GLY A 114 -29.00 -9.46 -9.57
C GLY A 114 -29.30 -9.84 -11.03
N VAL A 115 -28.25 -9.88 -11.88
CA VAL A 115 -28.35 -10.24 -13.31
C VAL A 115 -27.54 -11.49 -13.66
N ASP A 116 -27.26 -12.36 -12.70
CA ASP A 116 -26.46 -13.58 -12.86
C ASP A 116 -27.03 -14.57 -13.90
N GLY A 117 -28.33 -14.51 -14.15
CA GLY A 117 -29.00 -15.20 -15.28
C GLY A 117 -28.50 -14.77 -16.68
N TYR A 118 -27.75 -13.64 -16.77
CA TYR A 118 -27.06 -13.17 -17.97
C TYR A 118 -25.57 -13.10 -17.74
N PRO A 119 -24.81 -14.22 -17.84
CA PRO A 119 -23.43 -14.31 -17.41
C PRO A 119 -22.50 -13.21 -17.98
N TRP A 120 -22.66 -12.86 -19.27
CA TRP A 120 -21.85 -11.82 -19.91
C TRP A 120 -22.09 -10.42 -19.31
N LEU A 121 -23.34 -10.10 -18.93
CA LEU A 121 -23.70 -8.81 -18.34
C LEU A 121 -23.18 -8.74 -16.88
N SER A 122 -23.36 -9.84 -16.13
CA SER A 122 -22.77 -9.95 -14.78
C SER A 122 -21.27 -9.77 -14.80
N LEU A 123 -20.58 -10.43 -15.73
CA LEU A 123 -19.13 -10.29 -15.91
C LEU A 123 -18.70 -8.85 -16.22
N LEU A 124 -19.43 -8.18 -17.13
CA LEU A 124 -19.16 -6.78 -17.47
C LEU A 124 -19.32 -5.86 -16.24
N LEU A 125 -20.39 -6.05 -15.47
CA LEU A 125 -20.63 -5.27 -14.24
C LEU A 125 -19.56 -5.51 -13.19
N LEU A 126 -19.08 -6.76 -13.02
CA LEU A 126 -17.95 -7.06 -12.15
C LEU A 126 -16.69 -6.31 -12.61
N CYS A 127 -16.40 -6.32 -13.91
CA CYS A 127 -15.24 -5.63 -14.48
C CYS A 127 -15.29 -4.12 -14.22
N VAL A 128 -16.46 -3.50 -14.48
CA VAL A 128 -16.69 -2.08 -14.18
C VAL A 128 -16.52 -1.80 -12.69
N GLY A 129 -17.11 -2.63 -11.83
CA GLY A 129 -16.95 -2.52 -10.38
C GLY A 129 -15.48 -2.59 -9.93
N ARG A 130 -14.68 -3.48 -10.54
CA ARG A 130 -13.24 -3.59 -10.26
C ARG A 130 -12.45 -2.34 -10.70
N VAL A 131 -12.79 -1.75 -11.84
CA VAL A 131 -12.19 -0.49 -12.30
C VAL A 131 -12.52 0.64 -11.33
N PHE A 132 -13.79 0.79 -10.92
CA PHE A 132 -14.18 1.77 -9.91
C PHE A 132 -13.45 1.57 -8.59
N LEU A 133 -13.28 0.32 -8.16
CA LEU A 133 -12.54 -0.01 -6.93
C LEU A 133 -11.07 0.39 -7.02
N GLY A 134 -10.41 0.14 -8.17
CA GLY A 134 -9.00 0.54 -8.37
C GLY A 134 -8.80 2.05 -8.37
N VAL A 135 -9.69 2.80 -9.01
CA VAL A 135 -9.69 4.27 -8.92
C VAL A 135 -9.94 4.69 -7.46
N GLY A 136 -10.94 4.11 -6.81
CA GLY A 136 -11.26 4.37 -5.41
C GLY A 136 -10.09 4.14 -4.47
N GLU A 137 -9.37 3.04 -4.64
CA GLU A 137 -8.15 2.70 -3.90
C GLU A 137 -7.08 3.77 -4.03
N SER A 138 -6.78 4.20 -5.26
CA SER A 138 -5.78 5.23 -5.52
C SER A 138 -6.10 6.53 -4.80
N PHE A 139 -7.34 6.99 -4.93
CA PHE A 139 -7.77 8.28 -4.39
C PHE A 139 -7.94 8.23 -2.87
N ALA A 140 -8.62 7.22 -2.33
CA ALA A 140 -8.85 7.13 -0.89
C ALA A 140 -7.54 6.92 -0.11
N SER A 141 -6.67 6.02 -0.55
CA SER A 141 -5.40 5.71 0.13
C SER A 141 -4.40 6.87 0.07
N THR A 142 -4.18 7.45 -1.12
CA THR A 142 -3.29 8.61 -1.29
C THR A 142 -3.83 9.82 -0.53
N GLY A 143 -5.12 10.10 -0.68
CA GLY A 143 -5.78 11.21 0.01
C GLY A 143 -5.72 11.07 1.53
N SER A 144 -5.99 9.88 2.09
CA SER A 144 -5.93 9.64 3.54
C SER A 144 -4.52 9.83 4.10
N THR A 145 -3.50 9.37 3.38
CA THR A 145 -2.11 9.57 3.78
C THR A 145 -1.76 11.06 3.86
N LEU A 146 -2.08 11.81 2.81
CA LEU A 146 -1.82 13.26 2.75
C LEU A 146 -2.65 14.04 3.75
N TRP A 147 -3.90 13.65 3.95
CA TRP A 147 -4.76 14.25 4.98
C TRP A 147 -4.20 14.02 6.38
N GLY A 148 -3.72 12.80 6.65
CA GLY A 148 -3.03 12.47 7.89
C GLY A 148 -1.78 13.33 8.11
N ILE A 149 -0.91 13.44 7.10
CA ILE A 149 0.30 14.28 7.15
C ILE A 149 -0.07 15.75 7.41
N GLY A 150 -1.07 16.28 6.69
CA GLY A 150 -1.52 17.66 6.87
C GLY A 150 -2.10 17.94 8.27
N ARG A 151 -2.67 16.92 8.94
CA ARG A 151 -3.24 17.09 10.30
C ARG A 151 -2.20 17.01 11.42
N VAL A 152 -1.11 16.30 11.23
CA VAL A 152 -0.10 16.08 12.28
C VAL A 152 1.24 16.74 11.97
N GLY A 153 1.42 17.26 10.76
CA GLY A 153 2.63 17.92 10.31
C GLY A 153 3.66 16.98 9.68
N ALA A 154 4.55 17.56 8.85
CA ALA A 154 5.54 16.84 8.06
C ALA A 154 6.54 16.02 8.90
N MET A 155 6.84 16.43 10.13
CA MET A 155 7.69 15.71 11.08
C MET A 155 7.18 14.28 11.36
N HIS A 156 5.88 14.03 11.21
CA HIS A 156 5.24 12.75 11.52
C HIS A 156 4.89 11.92 10.27
N THR A 157 5.39 12.31 9.09
CA THR A 157 5.10 11.64 7.80
C THR A 157 5.37 10.13 7.86
N ALA A 158 6.52 9.70 8.39
CA ALA A 158 6.86 8.28 8.52
C ALA A 158 5.83 7.52 9.36
N ARG A 159 5.35 8.14 10.44
CA ARG A 159 4.36 7.54 11.34
C ARG A 159 2.98 7.41 10.66
N VAL A 160 2.56 8.44 9.92
CA VAL A 160 1.31 8.39 9.12
C VAL A 160 1.37 7.29 8.08
N ILE A 161 2.45 7.21 7.29
CA ILE A 161 2.65 6.17 6.27
C ILE A 161 2.66 4.76 6.92
N SER A 162 3.30 4.61 8.09
CA SER A 162 3.33 3.35 8.82
C SER A 162 1.92 2.90 9.27
N TRP A 163 1.16 3.80 9.87
CA TRP A 163 -0.23 3.51 10.27
C TRP A 163 -1.13 3.24 9.07
N ASN A 164 -0.92 3.94 7.95
CA ASN A 164 -1.64 3.67 6.71
C ASN A 164 -1.39 2.24 6.20
N GLY A 165 -0.14 1.76 6.27
CA GLY A 165 0.18 0.38 5.93
C GLY A 165 -0.43 -0.65 6.89
N VAL A 166 -0.46 -0.37 8.20
CA VAL A 166 -1.16 -1.24 9.18
C VAL A 166 -2.65 -1.34 8.86
N ALA A 167 -3.29 -0.21 8.53
CA ALA A 167 -4.70 -0.18 8.13
C ALA A 167 -4.95 -0.98 6.84
N THR A 168 -4.09 -0.83 5.84
CA THR A 168 -4.16 -1.55 4.56
C THR A 168 -4.17 -3.07 4.77
N TYR A 169 -3.12 -3.60 5.40
CA TYR A 169 -2.99 -5.05 5.55
C TYR A 169 -3.94 -5.62 6.60
N GLY A 170 -4.24 -4.86 7.67
CA GLY A 170 -5.25 -5.24 8.66
C GLY A 170 -6.65 -5.34 8.05
N ALA A 171 -7.01 -4.42 7.16
CA ALA A 171 -8.29 -4.45 6.46
C ALA A 171 -8.41 -5.66 5.50
N MET A 172 -7.34 -5.94 4.75
CA MET A 172 -7.32 -7.11 3.85
C MET A 172 -7.40 -8.43 4.64
N ALA A 173 -6.66 -8.53 5.74
CA ALA A 173 -6.65 -9.72 6.60
C ALA A 173 -8.02 -9.98 7.26
N ALA A 174 -8.75 -8.92 7.63
CA ALA A 174 -10.10 -9.05 8.17
C ALA A 174 -11.15 -9.24 7.05
N GLY A 175 -10.96 -8.60 5.90
CA GLY A 175 -11.92 -8.59 4.79
C GLY A 175 -12.09 -9.95 4.13
N ALA A 176 -11.01 -10.68 3.88
CA ALA A 176 -11.08 -11.96 3.17
C ALA A 176 -11.94 -13.01 3.91
N PRO A 177 -11.71 -13.35 5.20
CA PRO A 177 -12.55 -14.30 5.92
C PRO A 177 -13.98 -13.79 6.11
N LEU A 178 -14.16 -12.48 6.36
CA LEU A 178 -15.49 -11.87 6.47
C LEU A 178 -16.26 -11.94 5.15
N GLY A 179 -15.58 -11.72 4.02
CA GLY A 179 -16.17 -11.84 2.69
C GLY A 179 -16.65 -13.27 2.40
N VAL A 180 -15.83 -14.27 2.71
CA VAL A 180 -16.21 -15.69 2.59
C VAL A 180 -17.44 -16.00 3.45
N TYR A 181 -17.45 -15.58 4.72
CA TYR A 181 -18.59 -15.79 5.61
C TYR A 181 -19.88 -15.16 5.07
N LEU A 182 -19.82 -13.90 4.63
CA LEU A 182 -20.99 -13.21 4.05
C LEU A 182 -21.48 -13.89 2.78
N ASN A 183 -20.56 -14.33 1.93
CA ASN A 183 -20.91 -15.04 0.69
C ASN A 183 -21.59 -16.39 0.98
N GLN A 184 -21.20 -17.09 2.01
CA GLN A 184 -21.86 -18.35 2.43
C GLN A 184 -23.30 -18.12 2.93
N GLN A 185 -23.57 -16.97 3.57
CA GLN A 185 -24.90 -16.68 4.15
C GLN A 185 -25.85 -16.00 3.13
N TRP A 186 -25.35 -15.05 2.34
CA TRP A 186 -26.16 -14.15 1.49
C TRP A 186 -25.62 -13.99 0.07
N GLY A 187 -24.70 -14.85 -0.35
CA GLY A 187 -24.05 -14.72 -1.66
C GLY A 187 -23.25 -13.42 -1.82
N LEU A 188 -22.93 -13.09 -3.05
CA LEU A 188 -22.22 -11.85 -3.39
C LEU A 188 -22.99 -10.58 -2.95
N ALA A 189 -24.33 -10.66 -2.85
CA ALA A 189 -25.15 -9.56 -2.36
C ALA A 189 -24.82 -9.15 -0.92
N GLY A 190 -24.51 -10.09 -0.03
CA GLY A 190 -24.09 -9.80 1.34
C GLY A 190 -22.74 -9.06 1.40
N VAL A 191 -21.81 -9.45 0.54
CA VAL A 191 -20.50 -8.76 0.37
C VAL A 191 -20.73 -7.33 -0.13
N ALA A 192 -21.55 -7.16 -1.17
CA ALA A 192 -21.87 -5.87 -1.76
C ALA A 192 -22.56 -4.93 -0.75
N ALA A 193 -23.52 -5.45 0.01
CA ALA A 193 -24.24 -4.68 1.03
C ALA A 193 -23.30 -4.15 2.11
N LEU A 194 -22.37 -4.98 2.61
CA LEU A 194 -21.39 -4.53 3.60
C LEU A 194 -20.43 -3.47 3.01
N ILE A 195 -20.00 -3.61 1.75
CA ILE A 195 -19.18 -2.58 1.07
C ILE A 195 -19.91 -1.24 1.06
N VAL A 196 -21.15 -1.23 0.57
CA VAL A 196 -21.95 0.01 0.48
C VAL A 196 -22.19 0.62 1.85
N LEU A 197 -22.54 -0.18 2.85
CA LEU A 197 -22.77 0.29 4.22
C LEU A 197 -21.51 0.87 4.85
N ALA A 198 -20.39 0.14 4.78
CA ALA A 198 -19.11 0.60 5.34
C ALA A 198 -18.64 1.90 4.70
N VAL A 199 -18.79 2.03 3.38
CA VAL A 199 -18.44 3.25 2.65
C VAL A 199 -19.40 4.39 2.99
N ALA A 200 -20.71 4.16 3.09
CA ALA A 200 -21.68 5.19 3.47
C ALA A 200 -21.34 5.77 4.87
N VAL A 201 -21.04 4.92 5.83
CA VAL A 201 -20.59 5.35 7.17
C VAL A 201 -19.28 6.13 7.08
N ALA A 202 -18.31 5.66 6.28
CA ALA A 202 -17.03 6.37 6.12
C ALA A 202 -17.21 7.73 5.46
N LEU A 203 -18.08 7.87 4.46
CA LEU A 203 -18.40 9.15 3.81
C LEU A 203 -19.04 10.13 4.81
N LEU A 204 -19.99 9.68 5.63
CA LEU A 204 -20.60 10.50 6.69
C LEU A 204 -19.54 10.98 7.69
N LEU A 205 -18.66 10.08 8.15
CA LEU A 205 -17.59 10.43 9.07
C LEU A 205 -16.55 11.36 8.43
N ALA A 206 -16.20 11.17 7.16
CA ALA A 206 -15.24 12.00 6.44
C ALA A 206 -15.80 13.40 6.18
N SER A 207 -17.08 13.53 5.84
CA SER A 207 -17.72 14.84 5.58
C SER A 207 -17.66 15.75 6.80
N GLY A 208 -17.87 15.22 8.00
CA GLY A 208 -17.82 15.96 9.27
C GLY A 208 -16.42 16.32 9.76
N LYS A 209 -15.33 15.81 9.15
CA LYS A 209 -13.97 16.14 9.60
C LYS A 209 -13.44 17.43 8.97
N PRO A 210 -12.61 18.20 9.72
CA PRO A 210 -12.00 19.41 9.17
C PRO A 210 -11.04 19.08 8.02
N ASP A 211 -11.04 19.94 7.01
CA ASP A 211 -10.06 19.90 5.91
C ASP A 211 -8.69 20.39 6.40
N VAL A 212 -7.67 20.18 5.56
CA VAL A 212 -6.34 20.74 5.78
C VAL A 212 -6.02 21.72 4.65
N SER A 213 -5.26 22.77 5.00
CA SER A 213 -4.88 23.79 4.04
C SER A 213 -4.02 23.20 2.93
N ILE A 214 -4.34 23.56 1.69
CA ILE A 214 -3.51 23.24 0.53
C ILE A 214 -2.25 24.10 0.61
N ALA A 215 -1.07 23.48 0.41
CA ALA A 215 0.18 24.23 0.42
C ALA A 215 0.19 25.26 -0.71
N ALA A 216 0.39 26.53 -0.35
CA ALA A 216 0.47 27.61 -1.31
C ALA A 216 1.80 27.60 -2.08
N GLY A 217 1.81 28.06 -3.33
CA GLY A 217 3.00 28.18 -4.16
C GLY A 217 2.84 27.57 -5.55
N GLN A 218 3.86 27.78 -6.38
CA GLN A 218 3.88 27.24 -7.75
C GLN A 218 4.19 25.75 -7.73
N ARG A 219 3.39 24.98 -8.48
CA ARG A 219 3.61 23.55 -8.68
C ARG A 219 4.60 23.35 -9.82
N ILE A 220 5.53 22.41 -9.62
CA ILE A 220 6.42 21.98 -10.69
C ILE A 220 5.72 20.96 -11.61
N ALA A 221 6.17 20.86 -12.86
CA ALA A 221 5.62 19.90 -13.81
C ALA A 221 5.77 18.45 -13.35
N PHE A 222 4.85 17.57 -13.78
CA PHE A 222 4.89 16.14 -13.44
C PHE A 222 6.23 15.49 -13.81
N SER A 223 6.78 15.80 -14.98
CA SER A 223 8.08 15.28 -15.43
C SER A 223 9.21 15.63 -14.48
N ALA A 224 9.20 16.86 -13.92
CA ALA A 224 10.18 17.27 -12.92
C ALA A 224 9.99 16.55 -11.58
N VAL A 225 8.74 16.29 -11.16
CA VAL A 225 8.46 15.44 -9.98
C VAL A 225 8.99 14.04 -10.22
N PHE A 226 8.61 13.41 -11.35
CA PHE A 226 9.06 12.06 -11.70
C PHE A 226 10.58 11.97 -11.74
N GLY A 227 11.26 12.92 -12.38
CA GLY A 227 12.73 12.97 -12.46
C GLY A 227 13.44 13.03 -11.10
N ARG A 228 12.76 13.57 -10.06
CA ARG A 228 13.31 13.65 -8.70
C ARG A 228 13.08 12.39 -7.87
N ILE A 229 11.97 11.67 -8.11
CA ILE A 229 11.54 10.58 -7.23
C ILE A 229 11.71 9.18 -7.83
N TRP A 230 11.93 9.03 -9.15
CA TRP A 230 11.98 7.72 -9.83
C TRP A 230 12.96 6.74 -9.19
N ALA A 231 14.11 7.21 -8.69
CA ALA A 231 15.10 6.35 -8.06
C ALA A 231 14.62 5.79 -6.73
N TYR A 232 13.84 6.56 -5.95
CA TYR A 232 13.21 6.09 -4.71
C TYR A 232 12.07 5.10 -5.02
N GLY A 233 11.29 5.38 -6.07
CA GLY A 233 10.25 4.47 -6.58
C GLY A 233 10.83 3.16 -7.08
N LEU A 234 11.94 3.19 -7.85
CA LEU A 234 12.61 2.00 -8.31
C LEU A 234 13.17 1.18 -7.14
N GLY A 235 13.74 1.83 -6.12
CA GLY A 235 14.16 1.16 -4.90
C GLY A 235 13.00 0.44 -4.20
N LEU A 236 11.83 1.10 -4.12
CA LEU A 236 10.61 0.48 -3.61
C LEU A 236 10.21 -0.74 -4.45
N ALA A 237 10.20 -0.61 -5.77
CA ALA A 237 9.85 -1.71 -6.68
C ALA A 237 10.75 -2.92 -6.46
N MET A 238 12.07 -2.72 -6.28
CA MET A 238 13.02 -3.80 -6.03
C MET A 238 12.68 -4.59 -4.75
N GLY A 239 12.40 -3.91 -3.61
CA GLY A 239 11.95 -4.58 -2.39
C GLY A 239 10.57 -5.21 -2.51
N THR A 240 9.66 -4.60 -3.28
CA THR A 240 8.31 -5.13 -3.46
C THR A 240 8.30 -6.49 -4.17
N VAL A 241 9.27 -6.78 -5.03
CA VAL A 241 9.38 -8.09 -5.71
C VAL A 241 9.53 -9.21 -4.69
N GLY A 242 10.34 -9.04 -3.63
CA GLY A 242 10.48 -10.03 -2.55
C GLY A 242 9.14 -10.38 -1.89
N PHE A 243 8.35 -9.37 -1.53
CA PHE A 243 6.99 -9.57 -1.05
C PHE A 243 6.10 -10.27 -2.09
N GLY A 244 6.14 -9.83 -3.34
CA GLY A 244 5.32 -10.36 -4.43
C GLY A 244 5.54 -11.86 -4.67
N VAL A 245 6.80 -12.33 -4.70
CA VAL A 245 7.09 -13.77 -4.89
C VAL A 245 6.67 -14.61 -3.69
N ILE A 246 6.86 -14.11 -2.46
CA ILE A 246 6.42 -14.82 -1.25
C ILE A 246 4.90 -14.93 -1.23
N ALA A 247 4.19 -13.81 -1.38
CA ALA A 247 2.74 -13.77 -1.28
C ALA A 247 2.04 -14.65 -2.35
N THR A 248 2.64 -14.74 -3.55
CA THR A 248 2.02 -15.45 -4.68
C THR A 248 2.44 -16.91 -4.77
N PHE A 249 3.70 -17.22 -4.49
CA PHE A 249 4.28 -18.52 -4.86
C PHE A 249 4.71 -19.40 -3.68
N ILE A 250 4.60 -18.94 -2.44
CA ILE A 250 5.01 -19.73 -1.27
C ILE A 250 4.22 -21.05 -1.16
N THR A 251 2.92 -21.04 -1.48
CA THR A 251 2.08 -22.24 -1.50
C THR A 251 2.50 -23.22 -2.56
N LEU A 252 2.85 -22.72 -3.76
CA LEU A 252 3.38 -23.53 -4.85
C LEU A 252 4.74 -24.14 -4.46
N TYR A 253 5.60 -23.37 -3.78
CA TYR A 253 6.90 -23.85 -3.31
C TYR A 253 6.76 -25.01 -2.32
N TYR A 254 5.82 -24.90 -1.37
CA TYR A 254 5.52 -25.98 -0.43
C TYR A 254 4.98 -27.21 -1.16
N ALA A 255 4.10 -27.03 -2.13
CA ALA A 255 3.57 -28.13 -2.96
C ALA A 255 4.67 -28.83 -3.76
N ASP A 256 5.58 -28.08 -4.38
CA ASP A 256 6.73 -28.58 -5.15
C ASP A 256 7.66 -29.43 -4.30
N LYS A 257 7.82 -29.10 -3.02
CA LYS A 257 8.63 -29.85 -2.04
C LYS A 257 7.86 -30.96 -1.31
N GLY A 258 6.57 -31.11 -1.55
CA GLY A 258 5.72 -32.07 -0.81
C GLY A 258 5.52 -31.68 0.67
N TRP A 259 5.67 -30.42 1.05
CA TRP A 259 5.51 -29.94 2.42
C TRP A 259 4.10 -29.40 2.69
N SER A 260 3.71 -29.41 3.97
CA SER A 260 2.48 -28.79 4.46
C SER A 260 2.78 -27.52 5.27
N GLY A 261 1.78 -26.66 5.48
CA GLY A 261 1.90 -25.50 6.37
C GLY A 261 2.36 -24.20 5.71
N ALA A 262 2.24 -24.06 4.40
CA ALA A 262 2.57 -22.82 3.67
C ALA A 262 1.89 -21.55 4.26
N ALA A 263 0.64 -21.70 4.71
CA ALA A 263 -0.11 -20.59 5.33
C ALA A 263 0.58 -20.03 6.59
N PHE A 264 1.28 -20.88 7.34
CA PHE A 264 2.02 -20.43 8.53
C PHE A 264 3.21 -19.53 8.16
N SER A 265 3.89 -19.79 7.04
CA SER A 265 4.94 -18.90 6.52
C SER A 265 4.40 -17.51 6.15
N LEU A 266 3.21 -17.43 5.53
CA LEU A 266 2.54 -16.15 5.24
C LEU A 266 2.12 -15.42 6.53
N THR A 267 1.69 -16.18 7.54
CA THR A 267 1.36 -15.61 8.84
C THR A 267 2.59 -15.03 9.51
N LEU A 268 3.72 -15.72 9.52
CA LEU A 268 4.99 -15.23 10.08
C LEU A 268 5.49 -13.98 9.34
N PHE A 269 5.43 -13.99 8.00
CA PHE A 269 5.72 -12.81 7.20
C PHE A 269 4.87 -11.61 7.62
N SER A 270 3.56 -11.80 7.70
CA SER A 270 2.60 -10.73 8.04
C SER A 270 2.77 -10.22 9.46
N CYS A 271 2.98 -11.13 10.43
CA CYS A 271 3.23 -10.76 11.82
C CYS A 271 4.53 -9.95 11.97
N ALA A 272 5.61 -10.38 11.31
CA ALA A 272 6.88 -9.66 11.31
C ALA A 272 6.73 -8.28 10.64
N PHE A 273 6.05 -8.22 9.50
CA PHE A 273 5.78 -6.98 8.78
C PHE A 273 5.04 -5.95 9.64
N VAL A 274 3.95 -6.36 10.30
CA VAL A 274 3.18 -5.47 11.19
C VAL A 274 3.96 -5.16 12.46
N GLY A 275 4.56 -6.17 13.10
CA GLY A 275 5.30 -6.03 14.34
C GLY A 275 6.47 -5.04 14.24
N ILE A 276 7.32 -5.19 13.23
CA ILE A 276 8.45 -4.28 12.98
C ILE A 276 7.95 -2.84 12.74
N ARG A 277 6.87 -2.67 11.99
CA ARG A 277 6.30 -1.35 11.69
C ARG A 277 5.78 -0.64 12.94
N LEU A 278 5.20 -1.38 13.88
CA LEU A 278 4.71 -0.83 15.14
C LEU A 278 5.84 -0.52 16.12
N ILE A 279 6.80 -1.45 16.28
CA ILE A 279 7.91 -1.33 17.23
C ILE A 279 8.89 -0.24 16.79
N PHE A 280 9.23 -0.19 15.50
CA PHE A 280 10.25 0.70 14.94
C PHE A 280 9.69 1.94 14.24
N SER A 281 8.48 2.38 14.58
CA SER A 281 7.80 3.54 13.95
C SER A 281 8.63 4.83 13.95
N ASN A 282 9.52 5.04 14.91
CA ASN A 282 10.37 6.25 15.05
C ASN A 282 11.79 6.10 14.47
N VAL A 283 12.18 4.91 14.04
CA VAL A 283 13.55 4.61 13.57
C VAL A 283 13.92 5.42 12.33
N ILE A 284 12.93 5.67 11.44
CA ILE A 284 13.12 6.45 10.22
C ILE A 284 13.47 7.90 10.54
N ASN A 285 12.78 8.51 11.52
CA ASN A 285 13.05 9.89 11.94
C ASN A 285 14.42 10.02 12.63
N ARG A 286 14.85 8.98 13.38
CA ARG A 286 16.09 8.99 14.14
C ARG A 286 17.33 8.75 13.28
N HIS A 287 17.26 7.84 12.30
CA HIS A 287 18.43 7.39 11.52
C HIS A 287 18.39 7.83 10.05
N GLY A 288 17.27 8.38 9.58
CA GLY A 288 17.04 8.75 8.18
C GLY A 288 16.56 7.58 7.34
N GLY A 289 15.71 7.88 6.32
CA GLY A 289 15.06 6.87 5.50
C GLY A 289 16.02 5.97 4.74
N LEU A 290 17.07 6.53 4.11
CA LEU A 290 18.00 5.75 3.29
C LEU A 290 18.80 4.72 4.09
N LYS A 291 19.23 5.05 5.32
CA LYS A 291 19.96 4.09 6.18
C LYS A 291 19.04 2.98 6.65
N VAL A 292 17.80 3.32 7.02
CA VAL A 292 16.78 2.32 7.41
C VAL A 292 16.47 1.40 6.24
N THR A 293 16.32 1.94 5.02
CA THR A 293 16.10 1.13 3.81
C THR A 293 17.25 0.15 3.56
N LEU A 294 18.51 0.58 3.72
CA LEU A 294 19.66 -0.31 3.55
C LEU A 294 19.62 -1.48 4.54
N ALA A 295 19.39 -1.21 5.82
CA ALA A 295 19.26 -2.27 6.83
C ALA A 295 18.07 -3.20 6.49
N SER A 296 16.96 -2.64 6.09
CA SER A 296 15.75 -3.37 5.69
C SER A 296 16.01 -4.30 4.51
N PHE A 297 16.65 -3.83 3.45
CA PHE A 297 17.00 -4.65 2.29
C PHE A 297 17.97 -5.78 2.63
N LEU A 298 18.96 -5.55 3.49
CA LEU A 298 19.88 -6.60 3.91
C LEU A 298 19.14 -7.73 4.64
N VAL A 299 18.21 -7.38 5.55
CA VAL A 299 17.38 -8.38 6.25
C VAL A 299 16.48 -9.14 5.26
N GLU A 300 15.89 -8.44 4.30
CA GLU A 300 15.03 -9.04 3.27
C GLU A 300 15.82 -10.00 2.38
N ILE A 301 17.02 -9.64 1.94
CA ILE A 301 17.92 -10.51 1.15
C ILE A 301 18.22 -11.80 1.92
N VAL A 302 18.58 -11.69 3.19
CA VAL A 302 18.85 -12.88 4.02
C VAL A 302 17.62 -13.78 4.09
N GLY A 303 16.42 -13.20 4.28
CA GLY A 303 15.17 -13.95 4.27
C GLY A 303 14.91 -14.69 2.96
N LEU A 304 15.08 -14.01 1.82
CA LEU A 304 14.89 -14.58 0.49
C LEU A 304 15.91 -15.68 0.16
N LEU A 305 17.17 -15.51 0.55
CA LEU A 305 18.22 -16.52 0.37
C LEU A 305 17.98 -17.76 1.22
N LEU A 306 17.46 -17.62 2.44
CA LEU A 306 17.05 -18.76 3.27
C LEU A 306 15.92 -19.54 2.59
N ILE A 307 14.92 -18.86 2.02
CA ILE A 307 13.83 -19.55 1.29
C ILE A 307 14.40 -20.28 0.07
N TRP A 308 15.29 -19.63 -0.69
CA TRP A 308 15.90 -20.24 -1.88
C TRP A 308 16.63 -21.54 -1.58
N GLN A 309 17.41 -21.60 -0.49
CA GLN A 309 18.23 -22.75 -0.10
C GLN A 309 17.52 -23.73 0.84
N ALA A 310 16.21 -23.53 1.10
CA ALA A 310 15.53 -24.31 2.12
C ALA A 310 15.44 -25.80 1.77
N GLY A 311 15.98 -26.62 2.66
CA GLY A 311 15.80 -28.07 2.68
C GLY A 311 14.70 -28.54 3.61
N GLU A 312 14.20 -27.67 4.50
CA GLU A 312 13.22 -27.95 5.54
C GLU A 312 12.19 -26.82 5.65
N PRO A 313 10.92 -27.11 6.01
CA PRO A 313 9.87 -26.09 6.13
C PRO A 313 10.18 -24.95 7.11
N TRP A 314 10.85 -25.22 8.24
CA TRP A 314 11.18 -24.21 9.24
C TRP A 314 12.17 -23.16 8.71
N ILE A 315 13.05 -23.52 7.73
CA ILE A 315 13.95 -22.57 7.07
C ILE A 315 13.14 -21.59 6.24
N VAL A 316 12.11 -22.06 5.50
CA VAL A 316 11.19 -21.19 4.74
C VAL A 316 10.44 -20.27 5.69
N GLN A 317 9.96 -20.79 6.80
CA GLN A 317 9.24 -20.02 7.83
C GLN A 317 10.12 -18.88 8.38
N THR A 318 11.37 -19.20 8.73
CA THR A 318 12.36 -18.22 9.22
C THR A 318 12.68 -17.19 8.12
N GLY A 319 12.87 -17.66 6.88
CA GLY A 319 13.10 -16.79 5.73
C GLY A 319 11.93 -15.83 5.47
N ALA A 320 10.70 -16.31 5.54
CA ALA A 320 9.50 -15.51 5.38
C ALA A 320 9.36 -14.45 6.49
N LEU A 321 9.63 -14.83 7.74
CA LEU A 321 9.67 -13.90 8.87
C LEU A 321 10.69 -12.78 8.65
N LEU A 322 11.92 -13.12 8.27
CA LEU A 322 12.96 -12.13 8.00
C LEU A 322 12.62 -11.24 6.79
N ALA A 323 12.12 -11.82 5.70
CA ALA A 323 11.70 -11.04 4.54
C ALA A 323 10.56 -10.06 4.87
N GLY A 324 9.58 -10.50 5.67
CA GLY A 324 8.51 -9.62 6.17
C GLY A 324 9.03 -8.50 7.06
N ALA A 325 9.96 -8.80 7.96
CA ALA A 325 10.62 -7.82 8.82
C ALA A 325 11.41 -6.80 7.98
N GLY A 326 12.18 -7.27 6.98
CA GLY A 326 12.97 -6.44 6.09
C GLY A 326 12.09 -5.52 5.24
N PHE A 327 11.12 -6.05 4.54
CA PHE A 327 10.24 -5.26 3.66
C PHE A 327 9.40 -4.22 4.43
N SER A 328 9.10 -4.46 5.70
CA SER A 328 8.17 -3.65 6.50
C SER A 328 8.44 -2.15 6.45
N LEU A 329 9.69 -1.72 6.59
CA LEU A 329 10.05 -0.31 6.66
C LEU A 329 10.47 0.30 5.33
N VAL A 330 10.60 -0.48 4.24
CA VAL A 330 11.04 0.01 2.93
C VAL A 330 10.09 1.09 2.40
N PHE A 331 8.78 0.80 2.38
CA PHE A 331 7.79 1.75 1.88
C PHE A 331 7.79 3.09 2.63
N PRO A 332 7.68 3.14 3.97
CA PRO A 332 7.70 4.42 4.68
C PRO A 332 9.07 5.11 4.64
N ALA A 333 10.17 4.37 4.63
CA ALA A 333 11.51 4.94 4.64
C ALA A 333 11.85 5.65 3.32
N LEU A 334 11.67 4.99 2.18
CA LEU A 334 11.86 5.60 0.87
C LEU A 334 10.78 6.63 0.55
N GLY A 335 9.53 6.43 1.02
CA GLY A 335 8.44 7.37 0.81
C GLY A 335 8.69 8.74 1.46
N VAL A 336 9.22 8.75 2.68
CA VAL A 336 9.65 10.00 3.35
C VAL A 336 10.74 10.70 2.56
N GLU A 337 11.73 9.96 2.08
CA GLU A 337 12.83 10.55 1.31
C GLU A 337 12.36 11.05 -0.07
N ALA A 338 11.43 10.34 -0.73
CA ALA A 338 10.84 10.77 -1.99
C ALA A 338 10.06 12.08 -1.83
N VAL A 339 9.23 12.19 -0.79
CA VAL A 339 8.43 13.40 -0.52
C VAL A 339 9.31 14.61 -0.21
N LYS A 340 10.47 14.42 0.42
CA LYS A 340 11.45 15.50 0.67
C LYS A 340 12.08 16.10 -0.60
N GLN A 341 12.05 15.37 -1.74
CA GLN A 341 12.66 15.83 -3.00
C GLN A 341 11.83 16.88 -3.73
N VAL A 342 10.60 17.10 -3.31
CA VAL A 342 9.66 18.00 -3.98
C VAL A 342 9.16 19.09 -3.04
N PRO A 343 8.74 20.24 -3.60
CA PRO A 343 8.08 21.28 -2.81
C PRO A 343 6.81 20.74 -2.13
N PRO A 344 6.36 21.34 -1.01
CA PRO A 344 5.14 20.95 -0.30
C PRO A 344 3.90 20.86 -1.20
N GLN A 345 3.81 21.69 -2.23
CA GLN A 345 2.71 21.77 -3.20
C GLN A 345 2.63 20.56 -4.14
N ASN A 346 3.68 19.71 -4.19
CA ASN A 346 3.78 18.54 -5.06
C ASN A 346 3.91 17.22 -4.28
N GLN A 347 3.72 17.23 -2.96
CA GLN A 347 3.90 16.02 -2.13
C GLN A 347 2.90 14.93 -2.47
N GLY A 348 1.67 15.29 -2.82
CA GLY A 348 0.65 14.35 -3.29
C GLY A 348 1.04 13.69 -4.59
N THR A 349 1.45 14.48 -5.58
CA THR A 349 1.96 13.98 -6.87
C THR A 349 3.14 13.04 -6.66
N ALA A 350 4.08 13.41 -5.79
CA ALA A 350 5.25 12.56 -5.48
C ALA A 350 4.84 11.24 -4.82
N LEU A 351 3.97 11.27 -3.81
CA LEU A 351 3.53 10.08 -3.10
C LEU A 351 2.72 9.14 -4.00
N GLY A 352 1.80 9.67 -4.80
CA GLY A 352 1.02 8.89 -5.75
C GLY A 352 1.91 8.23 -6.82
N THR A 353 2.84 8.99 -7.41
CA THR A 353 3.79 8.46 -8.38
C THR A 353 4.74 7.43 -7.76
N TYR A 354 5.22 7.68 -6.53
CA TYR A 354 6.04 6.74 -5.78
C TYR A 354 5.31 5.40 -5.52
N SER A 355 4.05 5.48 -5.11
CA SER A 355 3.23 4.28 -4.85
C SER A 355 2.94 3.48 -6.12
N ALA A 356 2.85 4.13 -7.29
CA ALA A 356 2.66 3.45 -8.57
C ALA A 356 3.80 2.47 -8.90
N PHE A 357 5.02 2.69 -8.40
CA PHE A 357 6.14 1.73 -8.56
C PHE A 357 5.89 0.44 -7.79
N LEU A 358 5.22 0.50 -6.63
CA LEU A 358 4.81 -0.71 -5.89
C LEU A 358 3.76 -1.49 -6.69
N ASP A 359 2.73 -0.81 -7.19
CA ASP A 359 1.65 -1.44 -7.95
C ASP A 359 2.20 -2.08 -9.25
N LEU A 360 3.12 -1.38 -9.93
CA LEU A 360 3.81 -1.89 -11.11
C LEU A 360 4.64 -3.14 -10.79
N ALA A 361 5.42 -3.11 -9.70
CA ALA A 361 6.24 -4.24 -9.30
C ALA A 361 5.37 -5.47 -8.99
N LEU A 362 4.27 -5.31 -8.24
CA LEU A 362 3.33 -6.40 -7.97
C LEU A 362 2.69 -6.95 -9.25
N GLY A 363 2.30 -6.05 -10.17
CA GLY A 363 1.68 -6.42 -11.44
C GLY A 363 2.58 -7.26 -12.35
N ILE A 364 3.89 -6.98 -12.40
CA ILE A 364 4.83 -7.69 -13.27
C ILE A 364 5.50 -8.89 -12.59
N THR A 365 5.54 -8.94 -11.26
CA THR A 365 6.21 -10.02 -10.52
C THR A 365 5.59 -11.38 -10.81
N GLY A 366 4.26 -11.50 -10.84
CA GLY A 366 3.58 -12.77 -11.11
C GLY A 366 3.94 -13.37 -12.45
N PRO A 367 3.74 -12.68 -13.58
CA PRO A 367 4.12 -13.17 -14.91
C PRO A 367 5.61 -13.50 -15.07
N LEU A 368 6.51 -12.64 -14.60
CA LEU A 368 7.95 -12.86 -14.71
C LEU A 368 8.42 -14.05 -13.85
N ALA A 369 7.91 -14.16 -12.63
CA ALA A 369 8.20 -15.31 -11.76
C ALA A 369 7.67 -16.61 -12.38
N GLY A 370 6.46 -16.60 -12.96
CA GLY A 370 5.89 -17.75 -13.64
C GLY A 370 6.76 -18.24 -14.82
N LEU A 371 7.27 -17.31 -15.62
CA LEU A 371 8.22 -17.65 -16.71
C LEU A 371 9.51 -18.25 -16.16
N LEU A 372 10.06 -17.70 -15.07
CA LEU A 372 11.30 -18.19 -14.48
C LEU A 372 11.12 -19.58 -13.84
N ILE A 373 9.98 -19.84 -13.22
CA ILE A 373 9.62 -21.16 -12.67
C ILE A 373 9.65 -22.23 -13.76
N GLY A 374 9.09 -21.93 -14.94
CA GLY A 374 9.06 -22.86 -16.07
C GLY A 374 10.47 -23.22 -16.62
N GLN A 375 11.46 -22.38 -16.40
CA GLN A 375 12.83 -22.58 -16.90
C GLN A 375 13.79 -23.12 -15.84
N ALA A 376 13.68 -22.67 -14.59
CA ALA A 376 14.67 -22.89 -13.54
C ALA A 376 14.08 -23.44 -12.22
N GLY A 377 12.79 -23.80 -12.21
CA GLY A 377 12.09 -24.32 -11.03
C GLY A 377 11.68 -23.25 -10.01
N VAL A 378 10.82 -23.65 -9.07
CA VAL A 378 10.20 -22.72 -8.10
C VAL A 378 11.22 -22.01 -7.20
N PRO A 379 12.31 -22.62 -6.69
CA PRO A 379 13.26 -21.91 -5.82
C PRO A 379 13.93 -20.71 -6.49
N SER A 380 14.10 -20.74 -7.83
CA SER A 380 14.83 -19.70 -8.57
C SER A 380 14.25 -18.29 -8.45
N ILE A 381 12.92 -18.18 -8.22
CA ILE A 381 12.26 -16.87 -8.08
C ILE A 381 12.72 -16.13 -6.81
N TYR A 382 13.04 -16.85 -5.74
CA TYR A 382 13.52 -16.24 -4.49
C TYR A 382 14.96 -15.73 -4.64
N LEU A 383 15.80 -16.47 -5.38
CA LEU A 383 17.14 -15.99 -5.74
C LEU A 383 17.07 -14.75 -6.63
N ALA A 384 16.23 -14.77 -7.67
CA ALA A 384 16.03 -13.63 -8.55
C ALA A 384 15.53 -12.40 -7.78
N ALA A 385 14.58 -12.58 -6.85
CA ALA A 385 14.11 -11.51 -5.98
C ALA A 385 15.24 -10.98 -5.08
N ALA A 386 16.05 -11.85 -4.47
CA ALA A 386 17.20 -11.44 -3.66
C ALA A 386 18.21 -10.60 -4.46
N LEU A 387 18.49 -10.97 -5.71
CA LEU A 387 19.36 -10.21 -6.61
C LEU A 387 18.78 -8.85 -6.97
N LEU A 388 17.46 -8.75 -7.21
CA LEU A 388 16.78 -7.47 -7.44
C LEU A 388 16.84 -6.57 -6.20
N VAL A 389 16.60 -7.10 -5.01
CA VAL A 389 16.76 -6.34 -3.76
C VAL A 389 18.22 -5.90 -3.57
N ALA A 390 19.20 -6.71 -3.94
CA ALA A 390 20.62 -6.33 -3.91
C ALA A 390 20.93 -5.15 -4.87
N ILE A 391 20.30 -5.12 -6.05
CA ILE A 391 20.35 -3.93 -6.93
C ILE A 391 19.73 -2.71 -6.22
N GLY A 392 18.63 -2.91 -5.48
CA GLY A 392 18.02 -1.89 -4.62
C GLY A 392 18.98 -1.35 -3.55
N VAL A 393 19.79 -2.22 -2.94
CA VAL A 393 20.89 -1.82 -2.02
C VAL A 393 21.87 -0.89 -2.72
N LEU A 394 22.38 -1.28 -3.89
CA LEU A 394 23.33 -0.47 -4.67
C LEU A 394 22.76 0.90 -5.04
N LEU A 395 21.50 0.93 -5.47
CA LEU A 395 20.78 2.18 -5.76
C LEU A 395 20.67 3.06 -4.52
N THR A 396 20.28 2.49 -3.39
CA THR A 396 20.11 3.22 -2.13
C THR A 396 21.47 3.75 -1.59
N LEU A 397 22.55 3.00 -1.75
CA LEU A 397 23.92 3.46 -1.43
C LEU A 397 24.29 4.67 -2.28
N ARG A 398 24.02 4.66 -3.59
CA ARG A 398 24.25 5.82 -4.46
C ARG A 398 23.44 7.04 -4.04
N LEU A 399 22.17 6.85 -3.67
CA LEU A 399 21.33 7.94 -3.14
C LEU A 399 21.90 8.50 -1.84
N LEU A 400 22.36 7.65 -0.92
CA LEU A 400 22.97 8.04 0.35
C LEU A 400 24.27 8.83 0.15
N GLN A 401 25.08 8.44 -0.82
CA GLN A 401 26.31 9.17 -1.17
C GLN A 401 26.01 10.57 -1.72
N ARG A 402 24.97 10.68 -2.57
CA ARG A 402 24.53 11.98 -3.13
C ARG A 402 23.94 12.92 -2.08
N SER A 403 23.25 12.38 -1.07
CA SER A 403 22.65 13.18 0.00
C SER A 403 23.68 13.74 1.01
N ARG A 404 24.92 13.24 0.98
CA ARG A 404 26.02 13.71 1.84
C ARG A 404 26.88 14.78 1.16
N ARG A 405 26.74 14.98 -0.15
CA ARG A 405 27.36 16.05 -0.94
C ARG A 405 26.42 17.25 -1.04
#